data_f5f4db0a42ba7882e742218c42c66f0a
#
_entry.id   f5f4db0a42ba7882e742218c42c66f0a
#
_cell.length_a   1.000
_cell.length_b   1.000
_cell.length_c   1.000
_cell.angle_alpha   90.00
_cell.angle_beta   90.00
_cell.angle_gamma   90.00
#
_symmetry.space_group_name_H-M   'P 1'
#
loop_
_entity.id
_entity.type
_entity.pdbx_description
1 polymer ?
#
loop_
_entity_poly.entity_id
_entity_poly.type
_entity_poly.pdbx_seq_one_letter_code
_entity_poly.pdbx_strand_id
1 'polypeptide(L)' 'MANPNLHDIPMRLPFRVELWDRHDQHIRWVIAAASSVAIGYAALDAAIASYPDQRFTLRNGIQVIREHVPKSAP' A
#
# COMPACT_ATOMS: atom_id res chain seq x y z
N MET A 1 20.67 21.09 9.90
CA MET A 1 20.30 20.75 10.19
C MET A 1 19.73 19.91 9.92
N ALA A 2 19.56 19.74 10.03
CA ALA A 2 19.28 18.87 9.99
C ALA A 2 18.21 18.57 9.55
N ASN A 3 18.21 18.17 8.93
CA ASN A 3 17.33 17.76 8.45
C ASN A 3 16.56 17.18 9.29
N PRO A 4 15.79 17.45 9.41
CA PRO A 4 14.94 17.05 10.17
C PRO A 4 14.81 15.88 10.16
N ASN A 5 15.30 15.56 9.89
CA ASN A 5 15.18 14.52 10.22
C ASN A 5 14.18 13.76 9.72
N LEU A 6 14.50 12.96 8.95
CA LEU A 6 13.70 11.98 8.52
C LEU A 6 13.17 11.17 9.62
N HIS A 7 13.82 11.21 10.75
CA HIS A 7 13.31 10.48 11.83
C HIS A 7 12.10 11.09 12.41
N ASP A 8 11.97 12.38 12.25
CA ASP A 8 10.84 13.04 12.81
C ASP A 8 9.69 13.05 11.87
N ILE A 9 9.93 12.69 10.65
CA ILE A 9 8.84 12.52 9.77
C ILE A 9 8.04 11.39 10.33
N PRO A 10 6.78 11.59 10.50
CA PRO A 10 5.97 10.60 11.11
C PRO A 10 6.19 9.30 10.44
N MET A 11 6.55 8.37 11.20
CA MET A 11 6.69 7.06 10.68
C MET A 11 5.37 6.52 10.26
N ARG A 12 4.26 7.17 10.66
CA ARG A 12 3.04 6.70 10.25
C ARG A 12 2.56 7.51 9.17
N LEU A 13 2.86 7.18 7.99
CA LEU A 13 2.23 7.79 6.84
C LEU A 13 0.82 7.23 6.75
N PRO A 14 -0.16 8.10 6.47
CA PRO A 14 -1.55 7.68 6.59
C PRO A 14 -2.02 6.70 5.52
N PHE A 15 -1.39 6.71 4.36
CA PHE A 15 -1.85 5.86 3.26
C PHE A 15 -0.88 4.71 3.09
N ARG A 16 -1.41 3.48 3.03
CA ARG A 16 -0.59 2.29 2.94
C ARG A 16 -1.03 1.42 1.80
N VAL A 17 -0.06 0.90 1.06
CA VAL A 17 -0.31 -0.12 0.06
C VAL A 17 0.09 -1.44 0.68
N GLU A 18 -0.86 -2.35 0.77
CA GLU A 18 -0.71 -3.61 1.48
C GLU A 18 -0.85 -4.77 0.53
N LEU A 19 0.07 -5.71 0.64
CA LEU A 19 0.01 -6.96 -0.10
C LEU A 19 -0.67 -8.00 0.76
N TRP A 20 -1.66 -8.67 0.20
CA TRP A 20 -2.45 -9.66 0.92
C TRP A 20 -2.06 -11.06 0.52
N ASP A 21 -2.20 -11.97 1.48
CA ASP A 21 -2.10 -13.38 1.19
C ASP A 21 -3.37 -13.81 0.50
N ARG A 22 -3.24 -14.56 -0.58
CA ARG A 22 -4.39 -14.91 -1.38
C ARG A 22 -5.27 -15.96 -0.72
N HIS A 23 -4.67 -16.77 0.12
CA HIS A 23 -5.39 -17.91 0.71
C HIS A 23 -5.90 -17.62 2.10
N ASP A 24 -5.08 -16.94 2.89
CA ASP A 24 -5.41 -16.72 4.29
C ASP A 24 -6.11 -15.41 4.53
N GLN A 25 -6.13 -14.56 3.55
CA GLN A 25 -6.76 -13.25 3.66
C GLN A 25 -6.13 -12.40 4.75
N HIS A 26 -4.84 -12.54 4.91
CA HIS A 26 -4.06 -11.72 5.82
C HIS A 26 -3.22 -10.74 5.04
N ILE A 27 -2.93 -9.62 5.66
CA ILE A 27 -1.97 -8.69 5.10
C ILE A 27 -0.60 -9.29 5.31
N ARG A 28 0.12 -9.51 4.23
CA ARG A 28 1.47 -10.06 4.33
C ARG A 28 2.50 -8.98 4.56
N TRP A 29 2.42 -7.92 3.80
CA TRP A 29 3.40 -6.85 3.89
C TRP A 29 2.74 -5.53 3.58
N VAL A 30 3.22 -4.48 4.24
CA VAL A 30 3.01 -3.12 3.80
C VAL A 30 4.18 -2.82 2.88
N ILE A 31 3.91 -2.69 1.59
CA ILE A 31 4.96 -2.51 0.61
C ILE A 31 5.22 -1.06 0.28
N ALA A 32 4.34 -0.17 0.67
CA ALA A 32 4.54 1.25 0.47
C ALA A 32 3.66 2.02 1.43
N ALA A 33 4.12 3.20 1.78
CA ALA A 33 3.32 4.12 2.58
C ALA A 33 3.48 5.50 1.98
N ALA A 34 2.47 6.31 2.09
CA ALA A 34 2.44 7.59 1.42
C ALA A 34 1.82 8.67 2.28
N SER A 35 2.22 9.90 2.04
CA SER A 35 1.71 11.04 2.79
C SER A 35 0.44 11.60 2.17
N SER A 36 0.13 11.25 0.94
CA SER A 36 -1.08 11.73 0.28
C SER A 36 -1.74 10.61 -0.49
N VAL A 37 -3.01 10.80 -0.79
CA VAL A 37 -3.74 9.80 -1.55
C VAL A 37 -3.19 9.70 -2.96
N ALA A 38 -2.76 10.82 -3.55
CA ALA A 38 -2.23 10.80 -4.91
C ALA A 38 -0.96 9.94 -4.97
N ILE A 39 -0.07 10.09 -4.01
CA ILE A 39 1.13 9.28 -3.96
C ILE A 39 0.75 7.83 -3.68
N GLY A 40 -0.25 7.63 -2.85
CA GLY A 40 -0.75 6.29 -2.56
C GLY A 40 -1.26 5.59 -3.82
N TYR A 41 -2.02 6.29 -4.66
CA TYR A 41 -2.48 5.70 -5.91
C TYR A 41 -1.31 5.38 -6.83
N ALA A 42 -0.32 6.25 -6.91
CA ALA A 42 0.85 5.99 -7.75
C ALA A 42 1.59 4.75 -7.26
N ALA A 43 1.73 4.61 -5.95
CA ALA A 43 2.37 3.44 -5.38
C ALA A 43 1.57 2.17 -5.65
N LEU A 44 0.26 2.25 -5.54
CA LEU A 44 -0.60 1.11 -5.83
C LEU A 44 -0.47 0.71 -7.30
N ASP A 45 -0.49 1.68 -8.21
CA ASP A 45 -0.35 1.39 -9.62
C ASP A 45 1.00 0.73 -9.91
N ALA A 46 2.05 1.18 -9.27
CA ALA A 46 3.36 0.58 -9.44
C ALA A 46 3.38 -0.86 -8.91
N ALA A 47 2.70 -1.09 -7.79
CA ALA A 47 2.63 -2.43 -7.22
C ALA A 47 1.89 -3.38 -8.15
N ILE A 48 0.76 -2.93 -8.69
CA ILE A 48 -0.03 -3.75 -9.60
C ILE A 48 0.76 -4.05 -10.87
N ALA A 49 1.48 -3.06 -11.38
CA ALA A 49 2.27 -3.26 -12.59
C ALA A 49 3.39 -4.26 -12.34
N SER A 50 3.96 -4.24 -11.15
CA SER A 50 5.07 -5.13 -10.82
C SER A 50 4.61 -6.55 -10.49
N TYR A 51 3.44 -6.65 -9.86
CA TYR A 51 2.94 -7.96 -9.40
C TYR A 51 1.45 -8.07 -9.68
N PRO A 52 1.07 -8.19 -10.95
CA PRO A 52 -0.36 -8.13 -11.29
C PRO A 52 -1.19 -9.29 -10.76
N ASP A 53 -0.53 -10.36 -10.36
CA ASP A 53 -1.23 -11.54 -9.86
C ASP A 53 -1.47 -11.50 -8.36
N GLN A 54 -1.07 -10.44 -7.70
CA GLN A 54 -1.21 -10.32 -6.26
C GLN A 54 -2.40 -9.42 -5.92
N ARG A 55 -2.89 -9.60 -4.72
CA ARG A 55 -3.97 -8.75 -4.23
C ARG A 55 -3.39 -7.62 -3.41
N PHE A 56 -3.82 -6.41 -3.69
CA PHE A 56 -3.36 -5.22 -2.99
C PHE A 56 -4.53 -4.39 -2.51
N THR A 57 -4.32 -3.67 -1.42
CA THR A 57 -5.24 -2.63 -0.99
C THR A 57 -4.45 -1.35 -0.74
N LEU A 58 -5.09 -0.23 -1.03
CA LEU A 58 -4.63 1.08 -0.58
C LEU A 58 -5.58 1.50 0.53
N ARG A 59 -5.04 1.72 1.72
CA ARG A 59 -5.85 2.03 2.89
C ARG A 59 -5.37 3.27 3.60
N ASN A 60 -6.32 3.93 4.23
CA ASN A 60 -6.05 4.97 5.20
C ASN A 60 -6.70 4.50 6.50
N GLY A 61 -5.91 3.98 7.41
CA GLY A 61 -6.44 3.41 8.63
C GLY A 61 -7.30 2.20 8.30
N ILE A 62 -8.53 2.21 8.75
CA ILE A 62 -9.45 1.12 8.46
C ILE A 62 -10.19 1.30 7.15
N GLN A 63 -10.04 2.46 6.52
CA GLN A 63 -10.78 2.73 5.31
C GLN A 63 -10.01 2.22 4.09
N VAL A 64 -10.61 1.31 3.37
CA VAL A 64 -10.04 0.85 2.10
C VAL A 64 -10.43 1.83 1.03
N ILE A 65 -9.44 2.42 0.38
CA ILE A 65 -9.65 3.41 -0.66
C ILE A 65 -9.77 2.72 -2.01
N ARG A 66 -8.94 1.73 -2.24
CA ARG A 66 -8.97 0.98 -3.48
C ARG A 66 -8.42 -0.41 -3.24
N GLU A 67 -8.97 -1.36 -3.98
CA GLU A 67 -8.51 -2.74 -3.92
C GLU A 67 -8.24 -3.24 -5.33
N HIS A 68 -7.17 -4.00 -5.47
CA HIS A 68 -6.88 -4.71 -6.70
C HIS A 68 -6.93 -6.20 -6.40
N VAL A 69 -7.81 -6.90 -7.11
CA VAL A 69 -7.91 -8.34 -7.02
C VAL A 69 -7.50 -8.90 -8.37
N PRO A 70 -6.56 -9.84 -8.40
CA PRO A 70 -6.08 -10.35 -9.67
C PRO A 70 -7.17 -11.09 -10.41
N LYS A 71 -7.23 -10.86 -11.72
CA LYS A 71 -8.23 -11.50 -12.51
C LYS A 71 -8.05 -12.96 -12.63
N SER A 72 -6.82 -13.39 -12.60
CA SER A 72 -6.53 -14.80 -12.81
C SER A 72 -6.77 -15.62 -11.57
N ALA A 73 -7.15 -15.00 -10.48
CA ALA A 73 -7.39 -15.77 -9.27
C ALA A 73 -8.58 -16.65 -9.51
N PRO A 74 -8.48 -17.90 -9.23
CA PRO A 74 -9.60 -18.81 -9.36
C PRO A 74 -10.61 -18.54 -8.30
#